data_c613ac9ef03aa0b918962f802a34898c
#
_entry.id   c613ac9ef03aa0b918962f802a34898c
#
_cell.length_a   1.000
_cell.length_b   1.000
_cell.length_c   1.000
_cell.angle_alpha   90.00
_cell.angle_beta   90.00
_cell.angle_gamma   90.00
#
_symmetry.space_group_name_H-M   'P 1'
#
loop_
_entity.id
_entity.type
_entity.pdbx_description
1 polymer ?
#
loop_
_entity_poly.entity_id
_entity_poly.type
_entity_poly.pdbx_seq_one_letter_code
_entity_poly.pdbx_strand_id
1 'polypeptide(L)'
;FVWSNQLGISTSSGADGSFELELPAASSPNGGGIADGDYIIYFFISNYELSTVEVTFASGEILNDNRIIKIDGELRKKVNLRRMVQINTSVQPSIFPKNFEEDVKVIIKATPDRSDIFFYLKGLEIPRQPTVYSGLLIKDISSGELVLSFNPDTAGTIKRVIDKPYREFDINFEIINDSLGSIIPPGTYEALPYIIIESNDNVPAHILNALESGYNEFSEEYFKYPIYRTGGKFTITE
;
A
#
# COMPACT_ATOMS: atom_id res chain seq x y z
N PHE A 1 -5.60 -3.75 -5.24
CA PHE A 1 -5.27 -5.16 -5.52
C PHE A 1 -6.55 -5.96 -5.64
N VAL A 2 -6.68 -6.73 -6.70
CA VAL A 2 -7.81 -7.62 -6.99
C VAL A 2 -7.30 -9.05 -7.02
N TRP A 3 -7.95 -9.96 -6.32
CA TRP A 3 -7.47 -11.33 -6.10
C TRP A 3 -8.61 -12.34 -6.09
N SER A 4 -8.40 -13.51 -6.69
CA SER A 4 -9.24 -14.69 -6.49
C SER A 4 -8.38 -15.89 -6.14
N ASN A 5 -8.54 -16.41 -4.91
CA ASN A 5 -7.77 -17.54 -4.41
C ASN A 5 -8.09 -18.83 -5.17
N GLN A 6 -9.38 -19.08 -5.42
CA GLN A 6 -9.84 -20.30 -6.09
C GLN A 6 -9.35 -20.39 -7.54
N LEU A 7 -9.14 -19.23 -8.20
CA LEU A 7 -8.60 -19.16 -9.56
C LEU A 7 -7.07 -18.99 -9.56
N GLY A 8 -6.47 -18.63 -8.43
CA GLY A 8 -5.02 -18.37 -8.32
C GLY A 8 -4.54 -17.19 -9.15
N ILE A 9 -5.40 -16.17 -9.37
CA ILE A 9 -5.11 -15.02 -10.23
C ILE A 9 -5.24 -13.72 -9.47
N SER A 10 -4.44 -12.73 -9.87
CA SER A 10 -4.45 -11.39 -9.30
C SER A 10 -4.16 -10.31 -10.35
N THR A 11 -4.57 -9.10 -10.03
CA THR A 11 -4.20 -7.90 -10.79
C THR A 11 -4.22 -6.67 -9.87
N SER A 12 -3.69 -5.56 -10.35
CA SER A 12 -3.81 -4.26 -9.70
C SER A 12 -4.65 -3.34 -10.54
N SER A 13 -5.44 -2.48 -9.89
CA SER A 13 -6.19 -1.45 -10.60
C SER A 13 -5.29 -0.30 -11.06
N GLY A 14 -5.63 0.30 -12.17
CA GLY A 14 -5.05 1.57 -12.61
C GLY A 14 -5.45 2.74 -11.71
N ALA A 15 -4.91 3.92 -12.00
CA ALA A 15 -5.20 5.15 -11.26
C ALA A 15 -6.67 5.60 -11.36
N ASP A 16 -7.35 5.22 -12.42
CA ASP A 16 -8.79 5.46 -12.65
C ASP A 16 -9.70 4.40 -12.00
N GLY A 17 -9.09 3.38 -11.35
CA GLY A 17 -9.77 2.26 -10.73
C GLY A 17 -10.16 1.13 -11.70
N SER A 18 -9.84 1.24 -12.99
CA SER A 18 -10.04 0.14 -13.95
C SER A 18 -9.10 -1.02 -13.66
N PHE A 19 -9.53 -2.23 -13.90
CA PHE A 19 -8.71 -3.44 -13.81
C PHE A 19 -9.21 -4.49 -14.80
N GLU A 20 -8.31 -5.40 -15.15
CA GLU A 20 -8.61 -6.59 -15.92
C GLU A 20 -8.05 -7.81 -15.17
N LEU A 21 -8.86 -8.86 -15.05
CA LEU A 21 -8.49 -10.10 -14.40
C LEU A 21 -8.58 -11.20 -15.46
N GLU A 22 -7.42 -11.66 -15.94
CA GLU A 22 -7.35 -12.72 -16.94
C GLU A 22 -7.76 -14.07 -16.33
N LEU A 23 -8.78 -14.67 -16.90
CA LEU A 23 -9.23 -16.00 -16.50
C LEU A 23 -8.35 -17.08 -17.12
N PRO A 24 -8.07 -18.20 -16.41
CA PRO A 24 -7.36 -19.33 -16.98
C PRO A 24 -8.07 -19.88 -18.23
N ALA A 25 -7.28 -20.11 -19.28
CA ALA A 25 -7.83 -20.62 -20.52
C ALA A 25 -8.45 -22.01 -20.34
N ALA A 26 -9.59 -22.25 -20.99
CA ALA A 26 -10.30 -23.54 -20.95
C ALA A 26 -9.45 -24.73 -21.42
N SER A 27 -8.37 -24.49 -22.16
CA SER A 27 -7.46 -25.47 -22.73
C SER A 27 -6.10 -25.56 -22.02
N SER A 28 -6.02 -25.24 -20.73
CA SER A 28 -4.78 -25.45 -19.97
C SER A 28 -4.30 -26.90 -20.05
N PRO A 29 -2.99 -27.17 -20.21
CA PRO A 29 -2.43 -28.53 -20.35
C PRO A 29 -2.79 -29.50 -19.23
N ASN A 30 -3.24 -29.00 -18.11
CA ASN A 30 -3.70 -29.77 -16.95
C ASN A 30 -5.20 -30.12 -16.99
N GLY A 31 -5.88 -29.92 -18.11
CA GLY A 31 -7.27 -30.37 -18.32
C GLY A 31 -8.32 -29.49 -17.62
N GLY A 32 -7.96 -28.31 -17.18
CA GLY A 32 -8.82 -27.52 -16.33
C GLY A 32 -9.23 -26.19 -16.94
N GLY A 33 -10.35 -26.15 -17.62
CA GLY A 33 -11.18 -24.95 -17.65
C GLY A 33 -11.63 -24.60 -16.22
N ILE A 34 -12.23 -23.42 -16.05
CA ILE A 34 -12.80 -23.02 -14.76
C ILE A 34 -13.90 -24.04 -14.39
N ALA A 35 -13.75 -24.68 -13.25
CA ALA A 35 -14.74 -25.64 -12.76
C ALA A 35 -16.06 -24.92 -12.44
N ASP A 36 -17.18 -25.64 -12.55
CA ASP A 36 -18.48 -25.12 -12.14
C ASP A 36 -18.47 -24.82 -10.64
N GLY A 37 -19.04 -23.68 -10.25
CA GLY A 37 -19.13 -23.28 -8.86
C GLY A 37 -19.03 -21.78 -8.63
N ASP A 38 -19.04 -21.41 -7.35
CA ASP A 38 -18.97 -20.03 -6.89
C ASP A 38 -17.55 -19.65 -6.53
N TYR A 39 -17.12 -18.51 -7.03
CA TYR A 39 -15.79 -17.95 -6.87
C TYR A 39 -15.87 -16.57 -6.24
N ILE A 40 -14.96 -16.27 -5.33
CA ILE A 40 -14.91 -14.97 -4.67
C ILE A 40 -13.76 -14.16 -5.25
N ILE A 41 -14.08 -12.95 -5.70
CA ILE A 41 -13.12 -11.93 -6.08
C ILE A 41 -13.01 -10.93 -4.93
N TYR A 42 -11.82 -10.73 -4.42
CA TYR A 42 -11.49 -9.84 -3.33
C TYR A 42 -10.92 -8.53 -3.87
N PHE A 43 -11.34 -7.41 -3.27
CA PHE A 43 -10.80 -6.08 -3.54
C PHE A 43 -10.16 -5.56 -2.27
N PHE A 44 -8.85 -5.41 -2.31
CA PHE A 44 -8.04 -5.10 -1.14
C PHE A 44 -7.19 -3.84 -1.33
N ILE A 45 -7.33 -2.89 -0.42
CA ILE A 45 -6.42 -1.77 -0.17
C ILE A 45 -6.27 -1.71 1.35
N SER A 46 -5.05 -1.70 1.88
CA SER A 46 -4.81 -1.98 3.30
C SER A 46 -5.46 -0.98 4.27
N ASN A 47 -5.72 0.25 3.81
CA ASN A 47 -6.42 1.27 4.60
C ASN A 47 -7.91 1.42 4.26
N TYR A 48 -8.50 0.39 3.61
CA TYR A 48 -9.92 0.28 3.31
C TYR A 48 -10.46 -1.06 3.78
N GLU A 49 -11.76 -1.11 4.06
CA GLU A 49 -12.45 -2.37 4.36
C GLU A 49 -12.37 -3.31 3.15
N LEU A 50 -12.13 -4.60 3.43
CA LEU A 50 -12.12 -5.62 2.40
C LEU A 50 -13.50 -5.70 1.75
N SER A 51 -13.56 -5.73 0.43
CA SER A 51 -14.79 -5.93 -0.32
C SER A 51 -14.69 -7.18 -1.19
N THR A 52 -15.81 -7.83 -1.43
CA THR A 52 -15.87 -9.05 -2.22
C THR A 52 -16.98 -9.00 -3.24
N VAL A 53 -16.78 -9.72 -4.34
CA VAL A 53 -17.79 -10.00 -5.35
C VAL A 53 -17.79 -11.50 -5.61
N GLU A 54 -18.96 -12.11 -5.60
CA GLU A 54 -19.16 -13.51 -5.92
C GLU A 54 -19.48 -13.67 -7.41
N VAL A 55 -18.85 -14.63 -8.07
CA VAL A 55 -19.01 -14.97 -9.47
C VAL A 55 -19.27 -16.45 -9.61
N THR A 56 -20.37 -16.83 -10.23
CA THR A 56 -20.69 -18.23 -10.50
C THR A 56 -20.29 -18.61 -11.91
N PHE A 57 -19.58 -19.71 -12.07
CA PHE A 57 -19.27 -20.31 -13.36
C PHE A 57 -20.04 -21.61 -13.55
N ALA A 58 -20.50 -21.84 -14.78
CA ALA A 58 -21.04 -23.11 -15.23
C ALA A 58 -20.58 -23.39 -16.66
N SER A 59 -20.05 -24.57 -16.89
CA SER A 59 -19.49 -25.00 -18.19
C SER A 59 -18.41 -24.05 -18.73
N GLY A 60 -17.64 -23.42 -17.82
CA GLY A 60 -16.58 -22.48 -18.15
C GLY A 60 -17.08 -21.05 -18.48
N GLU A 61 -18.36 -20.78 -18.37
CA GLU A 61 -18.97 -19.49 -18.64
C GLU A 61 -19.51 -18.84 -17.35
N ILE A 62 -19.52 -17.51 -17.31
CA ILE A 62 -20.12 -16.76 -16.20
C ILE A 62 -21.63 -16.87 -16.30
N LEU A 63 -22.27 -17.37 -15.23
CA LEU A 63 -23.72 -17.39 -15.15
C LEU A 63 -24.29 -15.96 -14.99
N ASN A 64 -25.19 -15.61 -15.90
CA ASN A 64 -25.73 -14.25 -16.03
C ASN A 64 -26.71 -13.83 -14.92
N ASP A 65 -27.00 -14.69 -13.96
CA ASP A 65 -28.00 -14.36 -12.93
C ASP A 65 -27.46 -13.50 -11.79
N ASN A 66 -26.17 -13.17 -11.85
CA ASN A 66 -25.55 -12.29 -10.88
C ASN A 66 -25.77 -10.82 -11.26
N ARG A 67 -26.52 -10.08 -10.42
CA ARG A 67 -26.78 -8.64 -10.62
C ARG A 67 -25.52 -7.77 -10.63
N ILE A 68 -24.36 -8.35 -10.36
CA ILE A 68 -23.08 -7.67 -10.17
C ILE A 68 -22.21 -7.76 -11.42
N ILE A 69 -22.21 -8.91 -12.11
CA ILE A 69 -21.38 -9.16 -13.29
C ILE A 69 -22.25 -9.45 -14.50
N LYS A 70 -21.85 -8.93 -15.67
CA LYS A 70 -22.41 -9.25 -16.96
C LYS A 70 -21.84 -10.59 -17.47
N ILE A 71 -22.48 -11.17 -18.48
CA ILE A 71 -22.05 -12.43 -19.10
C ILE A 71 -20.66 -12.32 -19.77
N ASP A 72 -20.28 -11.12 -20.20
CA ASP A 72 -18.97 -10.80 -20.77
C ASP A 72 -17.87 -10.56 -19.70
N GLY A 73 -18.21 -10.70 -18.42
CA GLY A 73 -17.28 -10.50 -17.31
C GLY A 73 -17.18 -9.07 -16.79
N GLU A 74 -17.84 -8.10 -17.41
CA GLU A 74 -17.81 -6.73 -16.95
C GLU A 74 -18.64 -6.54 -15.66
N LEU A 75 -18.09 -5.80 -14.70
CA LEU A 75 -18.84 -5.39 -13.51
C LEU A 75 -19.94 -4.39 -13.88
N ARG A 76 -21.19 -4.69 -13.48
CA ARG A 76 -22.34 -3.81 -13.71
C ARG A 76 -22.28 -2.50 -12.91
N LYS A 77 -21.55 -2.53 -11.80
CA LYS A 77 -21.39 -1.39 -10.90
C LYS A 77 -19.97 -1.33 -10.38
N LYS A 78 -19.50 -0.13 -10.14
CA LYS A 78 -18.22 0.10 -9.45
C LYS A 78 -18.25 -0.52 -8.05
N VAL A 79 -17.18 -1.18 -7.67
CA VAL A 79 -16.96 -1.63 -6.29
C VAL A 79 -16.48 -0.42 -5.48
N ASN A 80 -17.27 -0.01 -4.49
CA ASN A 80 -16.92 1.10 -3.63
C ASN A 80 -16.29 0.56 -2.35
N LEU A 81 -15.02 0.86 -2.14
CA LEU A 81 -14.32 0.53 -0.91
C LEU A 81 -14.57 1.61 0.14
N ARG A 82 -14.87 1.20 1.37
CA ARG A 82 -15.03 2.10 2.50
C ARG A 82 -13.69 2.31 3.18
N ARG A 83 -13.28 3.58 3.29
CA ARG A 83 -12.01 3.92 3.93
C ARG A 83 -12.08 3.71 5.44
N MET A 84 -11.04 3.08 6.00
CA MET A 84 -10.84 2.89 7.44
C MET A 84 -9.99 4.00 8.03
N VAL A 85 -8.97 4.43 7.29
CA VAL A 85 -8.07 5.49 7.72
C VAL A 85 -7.53 6.28 6.53
N GLN A 86 -7.49 7.58 6.65
CA GLN A 86 -6.81 8.47 5.72
C GLN A 86 -5.36 8.66 6.14
N ILE A 87 -4.43 8.56 5.18
CA ILE A 87 -3.00 8.74 5.41
C ILE A 87 -2.51 9.87 4.52
N ASN A 88 -1.94 10.89 5.17
CA ASN A 88 -1.27 11.99 4.49
C ASN A 88 0.18 12.03 4.96
N THR A 89 1.09 12.17 4.02
CA THR A 89 2.51 12.37 4.30
C THR A 89 2.90 13.77 3.87
N SER A 90 3.67 14.48 4.67
CA SER A 90 4.26 15.76 4.30
C SER A 90 5.76 15.76 4.57
N VAL A 91 6.51 16.51 3.77
CA VAL A 91 7.95 16.72 3.94
C VAL A 91 8.17 18.20 4.21
N GLN A 92 8.96 18.52 5.23
CA GLN A 92 9.22 19.90 5.67
C GLN A 92 10.71 20.12 5.90
N PRO A 93 11.32 21.05 5.14
CA PRO A 93 10.73 21.76 3.99
C PRO A 93 10.47 20.83 2.79
N SER A 94 9.52 21.20 1.94
CA SER A 94 9.20 20.43 0.72
C SER A 94 10.06 20.78 -0.48
N ILE A 95 10.82 21.88 -0.39
CA ILE A 95 11.80 22.32 -1.39
C ILE A 95 13.01 22.81 -0.64
N PHE A 96 14.18 22.30 -0.97
CA PHE A 96 15.44 22.71 -0.36
C PHE A 96 16.62 22.49 -1.32
N PRO A 97 17.71 23.29 -1.16
CA PRO A 97 18.89 23.13 -2.01
C PRO A 97 19.70 21.89 -1.62
N LYS A 98 20.55 21.44 -2.53
CA LYS A 98 21.42 20.28 -2.34
C LYS A 98 22.32 20.38 -1.09
N ASN A 99 22.71 21.57 -0.71
CA ASN A 99 23.56 21.86 0.45
C ASN A 99 22.77 22.32 1.68
N PHE A 100 21.51 21.90 1.78
CA PHE A 100 20.65 22.21 2.93
C PHE A 100 21.21 21.59 4.21
N GLU A 101 21.41 22.41 5.24
CA GLU A 101 22.08 22.02 6.49
C GLU A 101 21.13 21.77 7.66
N GLU A 102 19.82 21.98 7.46
CA GLU A 102 18.80 21.76 8.49
C GLU A 102 18.13 20.39 8.34
N ASP A 103 17.41 19.98 9.37
CA ASP A 103 16.67 18.71 9.35
C ASP A 103 15.49 18.75 8.37
N VAL A 104 15.36 17.70 7.59
CA VAL A 104 14.18 17.46 6.77
C VAL A 104 13.25 16.52 7.54
N LYS A 105 12.03 16.97 7.86
CA LYS A 105 11.04 16.20 8.59
C LYS A 105 10.05 15.55 7.63
N VAL A 106 9.80 14.26 7.81
CA VAL A 106 8.69 13.59 7.17
C VAL A 106 7.62 13.32 8.22
N ILE A 107 6.44 13.88 8.02
CA ILE A 107 5.33 13.83 8.96
C ILE A 107 4.22 12.98 8.35
N ILE A 108 3.80 11.94 9.07
CA ILE A 108 2.62 11.15 8.72
C ILE A 108 1.45 11.62 9.56
N LYS A 109 0.38 12.00 8.90
CA LYS A 109 -0.90 12.27 9.55
C LYS A 109 -1.89 11.17 9.21
N ALA A 110 -2.30 10.42 10.22
CA ALA A 110 -3.31 9.39 10.09
C ALA A 110 -4.62 9.88 10.73
N THR A 111 -5.69 9.89 9.95
CA THR A 111 -7.04 10.26 10.41
C THR A 111 -7.95 9.05 10.30
N PRO A 112 -8.30 8.40 11.42
CA PRO A 112 -9.14 7.21 11.38
C PRO A 112 -10.62 7.58 11.14
N ASP A 113 -11.28 6.84 10.25
CA ASP A 113 -12.73 6.90 10.03
C ASP A 113 -13.47 5.93 10.98
N ARG A 114 -12.74 4.94 11.55
CA ARG A 114 -13.23 3.99 12.57
C ARG A 114 -12.20 3.79 13.69
N SER A 115 -12.62 3.19 14.79
CA SER A 115 -11.73 2.65 15.84
C SER A 115 -11.14 1.31 15.41
N ASP A 116 -10.23 0.75 16.22
CA ASP A 116 -9.62 -0.56 16.02
C ASP A 116 -8.60 -0.65 14.86
N ILE A 117 -8.00 0.45 14.47
CA ILE A 117 -6.93 0.50 13.47
C ILE A 117 -5.57 0.40 14.18
N PHE A 118 -4.73 -0.48 13.66
CA PHE A 118 -3.37 -0.68 14.13
C PHE A 118 -2.37 -0.31 13.05
N PHE A 119 -1.42 0.53 13.41
CA PHE A 119 -0.26 0.83 12.57
C PHE A 119 0.94 0.03 13.07
N TYR A 120 1.57 -0.68 12.16
CA TYR A 120 2.87 -1.29 12.37
C TYR A 120 3.90 -0.48 11.61
N LEU A 121 4.87 0.03 12.36
CA LEU A 121 6.00 0.78 11.84
C LEU A 121 7.26 -0.03 12.09
N LYS A 122 8.15 -0.10 11.12
CA LYS A 122 9.50 -0.58 11.37
C LYS A 122 10.33 0.59 11.85
N GLY A 123 10.69 0.62 13.13
CA GLY A 123 11.32 1.80 13.68
C GLY A 123 11.92 1.62 15.06
N LEU A 124 12.55 2.66 15.56
CA LEU A 124 13.11 2.78 16.90
C LEU A 124 12.36 3.88 17.66
N GLU A 125 11.83 3.56 18.83
CA GLU A 125 11.33 4.57 19.77
C GLU A 125 12.46 5.04 20.67
N ILE A 126 12.64 6.35 20.73
CA ILE A 126 13.52 6.94 21.74
C ILE A 126 12.63 7.30 22.94
N PRO A 127 12.89 6.72 24.15
CA PRO A 127 12.11 7.04 25.33
C PRO A 127 12.09 8.54 25.59
N ARG A 128 10.90 9.09 25.86
CA ARG A 128 10.63 10.51 26.12
C ARG A 128 10.73 11.47 24.95
N GLN A 129 10.94 10.98 23.74
CA GLN A 129 10.82 11.79 22.52
C GLN A 129 9.55 11.37 21.77
N PRO A 130 8.75 12.30 21.23
CA PRO A 130 7.57 11.95 20.43
C PRO A 130 7.95 11.43 19.04
N THR A 131 9.22 11.40 18.74
CA THR A 131 9.78 11.05 17.44
C THR A 131 9.98 9.55 17.34
N VAL A 132 9.46 8.97 16.26
CA VAL A 132 9.69 7.58 15.89
C VAL A 132 10.63 7.58 14.69
N TYR A 133 11.80 7.00 14.84
CA TYR A 133 12.68 6.72 13.69
C TYR A 133 12.14 5.47 13.00
N SER A 134 11.48 5.66 11.87
CA SER A 134 10.86 4.57 11.10
C SER A 134 11.62 4.30 9.82
N GLY A 135 11.40 3.12 9.26
CA GLY A 135 11.85 2.81 7.91
C GLY A 135 11.26 3.77 6.89
N LEU A 136 12.09 4.34 6.04
CA LEU A 136 11.71 5.26 4.97
C LEU A 136 12.34 4.84 3.66
N LEU A 137 11.53 4.83 2.63
CA LEU A 137 11.95 4.67 1.25
C LEU A 137 11.80 6.00 0.52
N ILE A 138 12.79 6.36 -0.28
CA ILE A 138 12.72 7.54 -1.15
C ILE A 138 12.76 7.07 -2.59
N LYS A 139 11.74 7.47 -3.33
CA LYS A 139 11.50 7.11 -4.72
C LYS A 139 11.67 8.33 -5.61
N ASP A 140 12.39 8.21 -6.70
CA ASP A 140 12.41 9.20 -7.77
C ASP A 140 11.07 9.18 -8.51
N ILE A 141 10.43 10.35 -8.64
CA ILE A 141 9.11 10.44 -9.29
C ILE A 141 9.22 10.24 -10.81
N SER A 142 10.34 10.60 -11.40
CA SER A 142 10.53 10.53 -12.85
C SER A 142 10.81 9.13 -13.36
N SER A 143 11.65 8.37 -12.66
CA SER A 143 11.99 6.98 -13.01
C SER A 143 11.09 5.94 -12.33
N GLY A 144 10.52 6.27 -11.17
CA GLY A 144 9.81 5.34 -10.32
C GLY A 144 10.70 4.43 -9.47
N GLU A 145 12.02 4.62 -9.53
CA GLU A 145 13.01 3.77 -8.86
C GLU A 145 13.26 4.19 -7.41
N LEU A 146 13.66 3.23 -6.59
CA LEU A 146 14.16 3.47 -5.24
C LEU A 146 15.55 4.11 -5.32
N VAL A 147 15.68 5.32 -4.77
CA VAL A 147 16.98 6.03 -4.73
C VAL A 147 17.66 5.96 -3.37
N LEU A 148 16.87 5.81 -2.30
CA LEU A 148 17.40 5.73 -0.95
C LEU A 148 16.44 4.96 -0.03
N SER A 149 17.01 4.15 0.87
CA SER A 149 16.28 3.49 1.94
C SER A 149 16.95 3.75 3.29
N PHE A 150 16.16 4.22 4.25
CA PHE A 150 16.57 4.31 5.64
C PHE A 150 15.99 3.12 6.40
N ASN A 151 16.80 2.09 6.59
CA ASN A 151 16.44 0.94 7.40
C ASN A 151 17.16 1.07 8.75
N PRO A 152 16.45 1.33 9.85
CA PRO A 152 17.08 1.31 11.15
C PRO A 152 17.43 -0.15 11.49
N ASP A 153 18.70 -0.53 11.36
CA ASP A 153 19.22 -1.91 11.54
C ASP A 153 18.89 -2.54 12.90
N THR A 154 18.58 -1.71 13.89
CA THR A 154 18.22 -2.15 15.25
C THR A 154 16.72 -2.03 15.53
N ALA A 155 15.91 -1.77 14.52
CA ALA A 155 14.51 -1.48 14.72
C ALA A 155 13.67 -2.72 14.92
N GLY A 156 12.90 -2.70 15.99
CA GLY A 156 11.77 -3.61 16.18
C GLY A 156 10.54 -3.15 15.41
N THR A 157 9.50 -3.96 15.47
CA THR A 157 8.16 -3.56 15.00
C THR A 157 7.46 -2.78 16.10
N ILE A 158 7.10 -1.53 15.81
CA ILE A 158 6.34 -0.68 16.71
C ILE A 158 4.87 -0.78 16.34
N LYS A 159 4.03 -1.27 17.26
CA LYS A 159 2.59 -1.27 17.11
C LYS A 159 2.00 -0.01 17.70
N ARG A 160 1.17 0.70 16.92
CA ARG A 160 0.38 1.84 17.38
C ARG A 160 -1.10 1.60 17.16
N VAL A 161 -1.88 1.83 18.20
CA VAL A 161 -3.34 1.86 18.10
C VAL A 161 -3.73 3.27 17.70
N ILE A 162 -4.54 3.40 16.66
CA ILE A 162 -5.09 4.67 16.24
C ILE A 162 -6.53 4.74 16.72
N ASP A 163 -6.70 5.31 17.92
CA ASP A 163 -8.01 5.69 18.43
C ASP A 163 -8.28 7.15 18.12
N LYS A 164 -9.56 7.46 17.89
CA LYS A 164 -10.00 8.84 17.65
C LYS A 164 -9.43 9.85 18.67
N PRO A 165 -9.20 11.10 18.25
CA PRO A 165 -9.55 11.66 16.94
C PRO A 165 -8.45 11.64 15.88
N TYR A 166 -7.22 11.49 16.12
CA TYR A 166 -6.12 11.16 15.20
C TYR A 166 -4.77 11.24 15.92
N ARG A 167 -3.77 10.57 15.39
CA ARG A 167 -2.38 10.78 15.84
C ARG A 167 -1.56 11.32 14.68
N GLU A 168 -0.85 12.37 14.96
CA GLU A 168 0.27 12.84 14.15
C GLU A 168 1.50 12.03 14.56
N PHE A 169 2.17 11.44 13.57
CA PHE A 169 3.45 10.78 13.79
C PHE A 169 4.51 11.63 13.14
N ASP A 170 5.32 12.30 13.98
CA ASP A 170 6.53 12.93 13.50
C ASP A 170 7.58 11.85 13.29
N ILE A 171 7.91 11.57 12.05
CA ILE A 171 9.06 10.76 11.71
C ILE A 171 10.17 11.76 11.36
N ASN A 172 11.03 12.03 12.32
CA ASN A 172 12.20 12.84 12.08
C ASN A 172 13.25 11.97 11.40
N PHE A 173 13.58 12.32 10.19
CA PHE A 173 14.84 11.93 9.58
C PHE A 173 15.86 12.98 10.00
N GLU A 174 16.67 12.64 10.98
CA GLU A 174 17.99 13.25 11.04
C GLU A 174 18.75 12.74 9.82
N ILE A 175 18.52 13.40 8.72
CA ILE A 175 19.46 13.34 7.62
C ILE A 175 20.62 14.15 8.12
N ILE A 176 21.57 13.46 8.74
CA ILE A 176 22.85 14.01 9.14
C ILE A 176 23.40 14.71 7.92
N ASN A 177 23.52 15.98 8.01
CA ASN A 177 23.83 17.03 7.04
C ASN A 177 24.69 16.72 5.80
N ASP A 178 25.55 15.75 5.85
CA ASP A 178 26.41 15.40 4.73
C ASP A 178 25.78 14.40 3.75
N SER A 179 24.56 13.93 4.02
CA SER A 179 24.11 12.68 3.41
C SER A 179 23.12 12.83 2.28
N LEU A 180 22.04 13.62 2.40
CA LEU A 180 21.00 13.61 1.36
C LEU A 180 21.45 14.31 0.08
N GLY A 181 21.92 15.52 0.18
CA GLY A 181 22.35 16.27 -1.00
C GLY A 181 23.62 15.74 -1.66
N SER A 182 24.44 14.94 -0.93
CA SER A 182 25.57 14.21 -1.51
C SER A 182 25.17 12.86 -2.10
N ILE A 183 24.07 12.26 -1.63
CA ILE A 183 23.61 10.93 -2.04
C ILE A 183 22.53 11.02 -3.10
N ILE A 184 21.59 11.98 -2.98
CA ILE A 184 20.48 12.14 -3.92
C ILE A 184 20.72 13.40 -4.76
N PRO A 185 20.79 13.28 -6.09
CA PRO A 185 20.96 14.42 -6.99
C PRO A 185 19.76 15.38 -6.94
N PRO A 186 19.89 16.62 -7.45
CA PRO A 186 18.75 17.50 -7.65
C PRO A 186 17.64 16.82 -8.46
N GLY A 187 16.38 16.91 -7.99
CA GLY A 187 15.26 16.21 -8.57
C GLY A 187 14.01 16.28 -7.73
N THR A 188 12.94 15.60 -8.16
CA THR A 188 11.68 15.51 -7.43
C THR A 188 11.44 14.08 -6.96
N TYR A 189 11.19 13.96 -5.68
CA TYR A 189 11.13 12.68 -4.96
C TYR A 189 9.85 12.51 -4.17
N GLU A 190 9.57 11.27 -3.78
CA GLU A 190 8.48 10.91 -2.88
C GLU A 190 9.05 10.14 -1.67
N ALA A 191 8.77 10.64 -0.48
CA ALA A 191 9.08 9.97 0.77
C ALA A 191 7.95 9.00 1.14
N LEU A 192 8.28 7.72 1.28
CA LEU A 192 7.36 6.62 1.52
C LEU A 192 7.70 5.93 2.84
N PRO A 193 7.09 6.38 3.96
CA PRO A 193 7.24 5.68 5.23
C PRO A 193 6.71 4.26 5.15
N TYR A 194 7.47 3.31 5.72
CA TYR A 194 7.08 1.91 5.77
C TYR A 194 6.02 1.71 6.85
N ILE A 195 4.79 1.53 6.43
CA ILE A 195 3.63 1.37 7.31
C ILE A 195 2.83 0.16 6.85
N ILE A 196 2.49 -0.72 7.78
CA ILE A 196 1.51 -1.78 7.58
C ILE A 196 0.30 -1.45 8.44
N ILE A 197 -0.89 -1.60 7.87
CA ILE A 197 -2.16 -1.32 8.54
C ILE A 197 -2.88 -2.62 8.74
N GLU A 198 -3.32 -2.84 9.96
CA GLU A 198 -4.22 -3.92 10.32
C GLU A 198 -5.47 -3.37 11.00
N SER A 199 -6.54 -4.09 10.88
CA SER A 199 -7.79 -3.87 11.62
C SER A 199 -8.24 -5.19 12.23
N ASN A 200 -9.29 -5.15 13.05
CA ASN A 200 -9.92 -6.36 13.56
C ASN A 200 -10.69 -7.14 12.47
N ASP A 201 -10.80 -6.59 11.26
CA ASP A 201 -11.36 -7.32 10.13
C ASP A 201 -10.38 -8.40 9.70
N ASN A 202 -10.89 -9.62 9.60
CA ASN A 202 -10.08 -10.75 9.15
C ASN A 202 -9.81 -10.64 7.65
N VAL A 203 -8.64 -10.14 7.29
CA VAL A 203 -8.14 -10.27 5.92
C VAL A 203 -7.72 -11.73 5.71
N PRO A 204 -8.26 -12.43 4.71
CA PRO A 204 -7.89 -13.81 4.47
C PRO A 204 -6.39 -13.97 4.25
N ALA A 205 -5.79 -14.97 4.90
CA ALA A 205 -4.34 -15.20 4.85
C ALA A 205 -3.78 -15.34 3.43
N HIS A 206 -4.56 -15.89 2.50
CA HIS A 206 -4.14 -16.04 1.12
C HIS A 206 -3.95 -14.69 0.38
N ILE A 207 -4.65 -13.62 0.78
CA ILE A 207 -4.40 -12.28 0.24
C ILE A 207 -3.05 -11.76 0.73
N LEU A 208 -2.78 -11.92 2.03
CA LEU A 208 -1.51 -11.52 2.62
C LEU A 208 -0.34 -12.32 2.04
N ASN A 209 -0.52 -13.62 1.86
CA ASN A 209 0.47 -14.49 1.22
C ASN A 209 0.75 -14.09 -0.24
N ALA A 210 -0.28 -13.68 -0.98
CA ALA A 210 -0.11 -13.20 -2.35
C ALA A 210 0.63 -11.85 -2.44
N LEU A 211 0.65 -11.09 -1.35
CA LEU A 211 1.33 -9.81 -1.20
C LEU A 211 2.67 -9.91 -0.46
N GLU A 212 3.07 -11.11 -0.02
CA GLU A 212 4.14 -11.34 0.96
C GLU A 212 5.44 -10.59 0.65
N SER A 213 5.91 -10.64 -0.59
CA SER A 213 7.11 -9.89 -1.00
C SER A 213 6.92 -8.37 -0.90
N GLY A 214 5.71 -7.89 -1.18
CA GLY A 214 5.42 -6.45 -1.22
C GLY A 214 5.23 -5.78 0.14
N TYR A 215 4.93 -6.53 1.22
CA TYR A 215 4.67 -5.89 2.50
C TYR A 215 5.61 -6.33 3.64
N ASN A 216 6.21 -7.51 3.54
CA ASN A 216 7.11 -8.02 4.58
C ASN A 216 8.55 -7.54 4.41
N GLU A 217 8.93 -7.09 3.23
CA GLU A 217 10.28 -6.66 2.93
C GLU A 217 10.40 -5.14 2.89
N PHE A 218 11.38 -4.62 3.60
CA PHE A 218 11.75 -3.22 3.54
C PHE A 218 12.63 -2.98 2.30
N SER A 219 11.99 -3.00 1.14
CA SER A 219 12.61 -2.89 -0.19
C SER A 219 11.70 -2.14 -1.16
N GLU A 220 12.12 -2.01 -2.40
CA GLU A 220 11.29 -1.45 -3.49
C GLU A 220 9.99 -2.23 -3.74
N GLU A 221 9.94 -3.52 -3.35
CA GLU A 221 8.71 -4.32 -3.44
C GLU A 221 7.56 -3.72 -2.62
N TYR A 222 7.87 -2.96 -1.55
CA TYR A 222 6.86 -2.21 -0.80
C TYR A 222 6.11 -1.17 -1.65
N PHE A 223 6.63 -0.74 -2.79
CA PHE A 223 5.91 0.15 -3.70
C PHE A 223 4.67 -0.53 -4.31
N LYS A 224 4.66 -1.84 -4.36
CA LYS A 224 3.54 -2.67 -4.84
C LYS A 224 2.49 -2.93 -3.75
N TYR A 225 2.80 -2.62 -2.49
CA TYR A 225 1.86 -2.81 -1.40
C TYR A 225 0.63 -1.92 -1.58
N PRO A 226 -0.59 -2.50 -1.62
CA PRO A 226 -1.80 -1.77 -1.92
C PRO A 226 -2.25 -0.92 -0.73
N ILE A 227 -1.70 0.28 -0.63
CA ILE A 227 -2.03 1.28 0.37
C ILE A 227 -2.30 2.63 -0.32
N TYR A 228 -3.41 3.27 0.01
CA TYR A 228 -3.71 4.60 -0.51
C TYR A 228 -3.22 5.68 0.46
N ARG A 229 -2.29 6.48 0.00
CA ARG A 229 -1.71 7.61 0.72
C ARG A 229 -1.55 8.82 -0.19
N THR A 230 -1.48 10.00 0.39
CA THR A 230 -1.30 11.26 -0.34
C THR A 230 -0.12 12.04 0.22
N GLY A 231 0.49 12.87 -0.62
CA GLY A 231 1.61 13.73 -0.22
C GLY A 231 2.96 13.03 -0.26
N GLY A 232 3.90 13.50 0.57
CA GLY A 232 5.26 12.94 0.64
C GLY A 232 6.21 13.43 -0.44
N LYS A 233 5.77 14.30 -1.34
CA LYS A 233 6.62 14.84 -2.41
C LYS A 233 7.50 15.97 -1.92
N PHE A 234 8.75 15.99 -2.39
CA PHE A 234 9.71 17.06 -2.14
C PHE A 234 10.67 17.24 -3.32
N THR A 235 11.32 18.39 -3.37
CA THR A 235 12.26 18.74 -4.46
C THR A 235 13.60 19.17 -3.88
N ILE A 236 14.67 18.59 -4.38
CA ILE A 236 16.05 19.04 -4.14
C ILE A 236 16.46 19.89 -5.34
N THR A 237 16.86 21.14 -5.08
CA THR A 237 17.34 22.06 -6.11
C THR A 237 18.87 22.07 -6.17
N GLU A 238 19.43 22.68 -7.23
CA GLU A 238 20.86 22.88 -7.39
C GLU A 238 21.47 23.70 -6.24
#